data_c03c95de38c9ab6c3a7c169b3eb924e7
#
_entry.id   c03c95de38c9ab6c3a7c169b3eb924e7
#
_cell.length_a   1.000
_cell.length_b   1.000
_cell.length_c   1.000
_cell.angle_alpha   90.00
_cell.angle_beta   90.00
_cell.angle_gamma   90.00
#
_symmetry.space_group_name_H-M   'P 1'
#
loop_
_entity.id
_entity.type
_entity.pdbx_description
1 polymer ?
#
loop_
_entity_poly.entity_id
_entity_poly.type
_entity_poly.pdbx_seq_one_letter_code
_entity_poly.pdbx_strand_id
1 'polypeptide(L)'
;LDLRYALTSQLTLDVTTNTDFAQVEVDEQQVNLDRFSLFYPEKRPFFLENAGLFTLGTPGEVDLFFSRRIGIGPSGEVVPIAGGARLSGKLGGWNVGLLEMQTRTGATAVPANNFAVARVLRELPNRSRFGAIFVNREGTGELSAGGDHNRTFGADGRWGLGRYGALEGYLAKTS
;
A
#
# COMPACT_ATOMS: atom_id res chain seq x y z
N LEU A 1 -0.38 19.83 2.67
CA LEU A 1 -0.08 20.35 1.34
C LEU A 1 0.04 19.18 0.37
N ASP A 2 -0.79 19.17 -0.68
CA ASP A 2 -0.80 18.13 -1.69
C ASP A 2 -0.41 18.75 -3.04
N LEU A 3 0.47 18.06 -3.76
CA LEU A 3 0.92 18.42 -5.09
C LEU A 3 0.72 17.22 -6.02
N ARG A 4 0.07 17.46 -7.15
CA ARG A 4 -0.06 16.51 -8.24
C ARG A 4 0.62 17.02 -9.48
N TYR A 5 1.46 16.16 -10.08
CA TYR A 5 2.17 16.48 -11.30
C TYR A 5 2.11 15.34 -12.30
N ALA A 6 1.58 15.59 -13.48
CA ALA A 6 1.60 14.64 -14.60
C ALA A 6 2.97 14.64 -15.26
N LEU A 7 3.77 13.60 -15.03
CA LEU A 7 5.08 13.42 -15.67
C LEU A 7 4.93 13.11 -17.15
N THR A 8 3.90 12.32 -17.48
CA THR A 8 3.47 12.04 -18.85
C THR A 8 1.94 11.99 -18.90
N SER A 9 1.36 11.79 -20.07
CA SER A 9 -0.10 11.57 -20.20
C SER A 9 -0.62 10.32 -19.46
N GLN A 10 0.28 9.42 -19.04
CA GLN A 10 -0.08 8.13 -18.42
C GLN A 10 0.62 7.88 -17.08
N LEU A 11 1.46 8.80 -16.61
CA LEU A 11 2.22 8.64 -15.37
C LEU A 11 2.09 9.91 -14.52
N THR A 12 1.62 9.74 -13.30
CA THR A 12 1.37 10.82 -12.34
C THR A 12 2.20 10.65 -11.09
N LEU A 13 2.78 11.73 -10.64
CA LEU A 13 3.43 11.87 -9.33
C LEU A 13 2.52 12.70 -8.42
N ASP A 14 2.16 12.12 -7.28
CA ASP A 14 1.47 12.78 -6.19
C ASP A 14 2.43 12.90 -4.99
N VAL A 15 2.54 14.09 -4.43
CA VAL A 15 3.37 14.35 -3.24
C VAL A 15 2.50 14.98 -2.18
N THR A 16 2.61 14.51 -0.96
CA THR A 16 1.87 15.04 0.18
C THR A 16 2.79 15.33 1.34
N THR A 17 2.57 16.43 2.04
CA THR A 17 3.35 16.82 3.21
C THR A 17 2.45 17.30 4.33
N ASN A 18 2.77 16.90 5.56
CA ASN A 18 2.04 17.29 6.77
C ASN A 18 0.52 17.13 6.61
N THR A 19 0.12 15.97 6.11
CA THR A 19 -1.28 15.64 5.89
C THR A 19 -1.95 15.40 7.23
N ASP A 20 -2.95 16.22 7.49
CA ASP A 20 -3.87 15.98 8.59
C ASP A 20 -4.88 14.90 8.17
N PHE A 21 -4.48 13.65 8.33
CA PHE A 21 -5.41 12.53 8.21
C PHE A 21 -6.23 12.29 9.49
N ALA A 22 -6.15 13.21 10.47
CA ALA A 22 -7.01 13.17 11.66
C ALA A 22 -8.50 13.41 11.33
N GLN A 23 -8.80 13.91 10.13
CA GLN A 23 -10.14 13.90 9.55
C GLN A 23 -10.52 12.57 8.90
N VAL A 24 -9.82 11.50 9.19
CA VAL A 24 -10.41 10.17 9.01
C VAL A 24 -11.61 10.15 9.94
N GLU A 25 -12.81 10.23 9.35
CA GLU A 25 -14.06 10.06 10.09
C GLU A 25 -13.86 8.97 11.11
N VAL A 26 -14.17 9.29 12.37
CA VAL A 26 -14.10 8.33 13.47
C VAL A 26 -14.83 7.09 12.98
N ASP A 27 -14.09 5.98 12.82
CA ASP A 27 -14.73 4.72 12.48
C ASP A 27 -15.79 4.47 13.54
N GLU A 28 -17.01 4.15 13.12
CA GLU A 28 -18.07 3.83 14.05
C GLU A 28 -17.54 2.80 15.03
N GLN A 29 -17.61 3.09 16.33
CA GLN A 29 -17.16 2.18 17.37
C GLN A 29 -18.01 0.90 17.28
N GLN A 30 -17.50 -0.08 16.57
CA GLN A 30 -18.06 -1.42 16.56
C GLN A 30 -17.44 -2.21 17.70
N VAL A 31 -18.29 -2.76 18.55
CA VAL A 31 -17.85 -3.69 19.60
C VAL A 31 -17.36 -4.95 18.89
N ASN A 32 -16.06 -5.18 18.92
CA ASN A 32 -15.46 -6.39 18.36
C ASN A 32 -15.79 -7.58 19.27
N LEU A 33 -16.76 -8.38 18.88
CA LEU A 33 -17.13 -9.63 19.55
C LEU A 33 -16.40 -10.85 18.98
N ASP A 34 -15.62 -10.66 17.90
CA ASP A 34 -14.90 -11.72 17.21
C ASP A 34 -13.41 -11.72 17.54
N ARG A 35 -12.75 -12.87 17.28
CA ARG A 35 -11.30 -13.06 17.43
C ARG A 35 -10.48 -12.29 16.41
N PHE A 36 -11.09 -11.79 15.34
CA PHE A 36 -10.40 -11.14 14.23
C PHE A 36 -10.45 -9.63 14.41
N SER A 37 -9.37 -8.96 14.04
CA SER A 37 -9.31 -7.51 14.00
C SER A 37 -10.38 -6.99 13.04
N LEU A 38 -11.11 -5.95 13.44
CA LEU A 38 -12.07 -5.28 12.56
C LEU A 38 -11.32 -4.72 11.33
N PHE A 39 -11.80 -5.09 10.16
CA PHE A 39 -11.26 -4.60 8.91
C PHE A 39 -12.05 -3.35 8.50
N TYR A 40 -11.41 -2.19 8.59
CA TYR A 40 -11.98 -0.93 8.12
C TYR A 40 -11.41 -0.61 6.73
N PRO A 41 -12.25 -0.30 5.73
CA PRO A 41 -11.77 0.07 4.42
C PRO A 41 -10.98 1.38 4.45
N GLU A 42 -10.05 1.55 3.52
CA GLU A 42 -9.33 2.81 3.32
C GLU A 42 -10.31 3.90 2.86
N LYS A 43 -10.28 5.08 3.48
CA LYS A 43 -11.14 6.21 3.14
C LYS A 43 -10.34 7.45 2.67
N ARG A 44 -9.04 7.48 2.88
CA ARG A 44 -8.19 8.64 2.55
C ARG A 44 -7.97 8.76 1.04
N PRO A 45 -8.32 9.89 0.42
CA PRO A 45 -8.26 10.07 -1.04
C PRO A 45 -6.88 9.76 -1.64
N PHE A 46 -5.81 10.14 -0.95
CA PHE A 46 -4.44 9.89 -1.40
C PHE A 46 -4.17 8.39 -1.61
N PHE A 47 -4.70 7.51 -0.77
CA PHE A 47 -4.49 6.07 -0.88
C PHE A 47 -5.53 5.36 -1.75
N LEU A 48 -6.72 5.92 -1.90
CA LEU A 48 -7.79 5.33 -2.72
C LEU A 48 -7.50 5.42 -4.20
N GLU A 49 -6.87 6.51 -4.61
CA GLU A 49 -6.58 6.70 -6.02
C GLU A 49 -5.53 5.69 -6.50
N ASN A 50 -5.87 4.96 -7.56
CA ASN A 50 -5.06 3.87 -8.10
C ASN A 50 -4.70 2.76 -7.09
N ALA A 51 -5.47 2.59 -6.01
CA ALA A 51 -5.26 1.55 -4.99
C ALA A 51 -5.12 0.15 -5.60
N GLY A 52 -5.86 -0.14 -6.66
CA GLY A 52 -5.78 -1.41 -7.37
C GLY A 52 -4.41 -1.74 -7.96
N LEU A 53 -3.51 -0.76 -8.14
CA LEU A 53 -2.13 -1.03 -8.55
C LEU A 53 -1.32 -1.75 -7.47
N PHE A 54 -1.66 -1.58 -6.21
CA PHE A 54 -0.89 -2.14 -5.08
C PHE A 54 -1.43 -3.48 -4.57
N THR A 55 -2.39 -4.07 -5.27
CA THR A 55 -2.93 -5.39 -4.95
C THR A 55 -2.09 -6.51 -5.57
N LEU A 56 -2.11 -7.70 -4.98
CA LEU A 56 -1.48 -8.91 -5.51
C LEU A 56 -2.50 -10.03 -5.55
N GLY A 57 -2.48 -10.83 -6.61
CA GLY A 57 -3.37 -11.99 -6.74
C GLY A 57 -4.84 -11.62 -6.84
N THR A 58 -5.69 -12.32 -6.10
CA THR A 58 -7.13 -12.08 -6.02
C THR A 58 -7.42 -11.14 -4.85
N PRO A 59 -8.02 -9.95 -5.09
CA PRO A 59 -8.36 -9.02 -4.01
C PRO A 59 -9.26 -9.67 -2.96
N GLY A 60 -8.94 -9.46 -1.69
CA GLY A 60 -9.69 -9.99 -0.55
C GLY A 60 -9.27 -11.40 -0.08
N GLU A 61 -8.42 -12.12 -0.84
CA GLU A 61 -7.83 -13.38 -0.40
C GLU A 61 -6.51 -13.17 0.33
N VAL A 62 -5.64 -12.34 -0.23
CA VAL A 62 -4.34 -11.97 0.36
C VAL A 62 -4.04 -10.52 0.08
N ASP A 63 -3.92 -9.72 1.13
CA ASP A 63 -3.49 -8.35 1.08
C ASP A 63 -2.08 -8.22 1.64
N LEU A 64 -1.07 -8.13 0.77
CA LEU A 64 0.33 -7.93 1.17
C LEU A 64 0.60 -6.48 1.60
N PHE A 65 -0.18 -5.55 1.11
CA PHE A 65 -0.09 -4.15 1.45
C PHE A 65 -1.47 -3.59 1.79
N PHE A 66 -1.58 -3.00 2.96
CA PHE A 66 -2.78 -2.36 3.44
C PHE A 66 -2.45 -0.94 3.90
N SER A 67 -2.79 0.04 3.06
CA SER A 67 -2.45 1.46 3.26
C SER A 67 -2.97 2.03 4.57
N ARG A 68 -4.10 1.52 5.08
CA ARG A 68 -4.69 2.00 6.33
C ARG A 68 -3.80 1.81 7.55
N ARG A 69 -2.85 0.88 7.51
CA ARG A 69 -1.84 0.75 8.58
C ARG A 69 -0.89 1.94 8.67
N ILE A 70 -0.75 2.72 7.61
CA ILE A 70 0.08 3.92 7.60
C ILE A 70 -0.64 5.01 8.40
N GLY A 71 -0.03 5.47 9.48
CA GLY A 71 -0.61 6.49 10.35
C GLY A 71 -1.49 5.94 11.49
N ILE A 72 -1.49 4.63 11.70
CA ILE A 72 -2.19 3.98 12.82
C ILE A 72 -1.18 3.13 13.59
N GLY A 73 -1.09 3.36 14.88
CA GLY A 73 -0.25 2.59 15.80
C GLY A 73 -0.86 1.25 16.23
N PRO A 74 -0.09 0.42 16.94
CA PRO A 74 -0.51 -0.93 17.33
C PRO A 74 -1.80 -0.99 18.16
N SER A 75 -2.09 0.04 18.95
CA SER A 75 -3.29 0.14 19.77
C SER A 75 -4.44 0.93 19.11
N GLY A 76 -4.29 1.25 17.81
CA GLY A 76 -5.27 2.04 17.06
C GLY A 76 -5.10 3.56 17.20
N GLU A 77 -4.07 4.02 17.89
CA GLU A 77 -3.76 5.44 18.06
C GLU A 77 -3.28 6.08 16.75
N VAL A 78 -3.59 7.36 16.60
CA VAL A 78 -3.17 8.14 15.43
C VAL A 78 -1.67 8.43 15.48
N VAL A 79 -0.95 8.06 14.45
CA VAL A 79 0.47 8.37 14.24
C VAL A 79 0.57 9.40 13.11
N PRO A 80 1.08 10.62 13.38
CA PRO A 80 1.13 11.67 12.37
C PRO A 80 1.99 11.29 11.17
N ILE A 81 1.52 11.59 9.97
CA ILE A 81 2.28 11.39 8.74
C ILE A 81 3.08 12.65 8.44
N ALA A 82 4.39 12.51 8.29
CA ALA A 82 5.28 13.62 7.92
C ALA A 82 5.05 14.02 6.46
N GLY A 83 4.91 13.03 5.58
CA GLY A 83 4.69 13.21 4.17
C GLY A 83 5.00 11.95 3.40
N GLY A 84 4.86 12.02 2.10
CA GLY A 84 5.19 10.94 1.20
C GLY A 84 4.93 11.28 -0.25
N ALA A 85 5.20 10.31 -1.10
CA ALA A 85 5.02 10.43 -2.53
C ALA A 85 4.46 9.14 -3.13
N ARG A 86 3.70 9.29 -4.19
CA ARG A 86 3.18 8.18 -4.98
C ARG A 86 3.42 8.45 -6.46
N LEU A 87 4.03 7.50 -7.14
CA LEU A 87 4.12 7.47 -8.59
C LEU A 87 3.22 6.35 -9.10
N SER A 88 2.29 6.65 -9.97
CA SER A 88 1.35 5.66 -10.49
C SER A 88 1.01 5.89 -11.95
N GLY A 89 0.87 4.81 -12.71
CA GLY A 89 0.49 4.90 -14.11
C GLY A 89 1.15 3.86 -15.01
N LYS A 90 1.31 4.22 -16.30
CA LYS A 90 1.88 3.33 -17.32
C LYS A 90 3.21 3.87 -17.83
N LEU A 91 4.19 2.97 -17.91
CA LEU A 91 5.52 3.25 -18.46
C LEU A 91 5.94 2.10 -19.39
N GLY A 92 6.04 2.37 -20.70
CA GLY A 92 6.48 1.38 -21.71
C GLY A 92 5.65 0.08 -21.71
N GLY A 93 4.33 0.16 -21.45
CA GLY A 93 3.43 -1.00 -21.41
C GLY A 93 3.45 -1.77 -20.08
N TRP A 94 4.13 -1.25 -19.07
CA TRP A 94 4.05 -1.70 -17.68
C TRP A 94 3.12 -0.78 -16.90
N ASN A 95 2.28 -1.35 -16.06
CA ASN A 95 1.61 -0.61 -14.99
C ASN A 95 2.61 -0.54 -13.83
N VAL A 96 2.89 0.67 -13.34
CA VAL A 96 3.88 0.94 -12.30
C VAL A 96 3.22 1.68 -11.16
N GLY A 97 3.41 1.19 -9.94
CA GLY A 97 3.04 1.85 -8.71
C GLY A 97 4.23 1.90 -7.76
N LEU A 98 4.62 3.10 -7.35
CA LEU A 98 5.58 3.33 -6.27
C LEU A 98 4.91 4.19 -5.22
N LEU A 99 5.07 3.83 -3.97
CA LEU A 99 4.58 4.60 -2.82
C LEU A 99 5.69 4.66 -1.78
N GLU A 100 5.91 5.84 -1.25
CA GLU A 100 6.75 6.05 -0.09
C GLU A 100 6.05 6.98 0.89
N MET A 101 5.99 6.59 2.17
CA MET A 101 5.36 7.36 3.23
C MET A 101 6.22 7.33 4.49
N GLN A 102 6.41 8.48 5.09
CA GLN A 102 7.10 8.64 6.36
C GLN A 102 6.13 9.09 7.44
N THR A 103 6.07 8.37 8.56
CA THR A 103 5.37 8.81 9.76
C THR A 103 6.33 9.51 10.72
N ARG A 104 5.78 10.30 11.64
CA ARG A 104 6.50 10.86 12.79
C ARG A 104 6.35 9.94 13.99
N THR A 105 7.12 10.20 15.03
CA THR A 105 6.89 9.57 16.33
C THR A 105 5.50 9.94 16.84
N GLY A 106 4.72 8.95 17.26
CA GLY A 106 3.39 9.13 17.83
C GLY A 106 3.44 9.69 19.26
N ALA A 107 2.34 10.27 19.73
CA ALA A 107 2.23 10.86 21.06
C ALA A 107 2.48 9.87 22.21
N THR A 108 2.20 8.58 22.00
CA THR A 108 2.40 7.49 22.97
C THR A 108 3.76 6.79 22.81
N ALA A 109 4.78 7.50 22.35
CA ALA A 109 6.11 6.97 22.06
C ALA A 109 6.12 5.82 21.02
N VAL A 110 5.16 5.81 20.09
CA VAL A 110 5.18 4.90 18.94
C VAL A 110 6.28 5.35 17.98
N PRO A 111 7.22 4.47 17.59
CA PRO A 111 8.31 4.84 16.70
C PRO A 111 7.81 5.36 15.35
N ALA A 112 8.54 6.30 14.78
CA ALA A 112 8.34 6.69 13.39
C ALA A 112 8.62 5.50 12.46
N ASN A 113 7.93 5.42 11.34
CA ASN A 113 8.12 4.36 10.36
C ASN A 113 8.22 4.94 8.94
N ASN A 114 9.07 4.33 8.16
CA ASN A 114 9.08 4.47 6.71
C ASN A 114 8.36 3.29 6.06
N PHE A 115 7.47 3.58 5.13
CA PHE A 115 6.74 2.61 4.34
C PHE A 115 7.09 2.81 2.87
N ALA A 116 7.60 1.79 2.22
CA ALA A 116 7.87 1.81 0.80
C ALA A 116 7.19 0.63 0.11
N VAL A 117 6.50 0.90 -0.99
CA VAL A 117 5.85 -0.12 -1.81
C VAL A 117 6.22 0.10 -3.26
N ALA A 118 6.61 -0.97 -3.92
CA ALA A 118 6.87 -0.97 -5.36
C ALA A 118 6.07 -2.09 -6.02
N ARG A 119 5.30 -1.77 -7.04
CA ARG A 119 4.50 -2.71 -7.83
C ARG A 119 4.78 -2.52 -9.30
N VAL A 120 4.99 -3.60 -10.01
CA VAL A 120 5.04 -3.63 -11.47
C VAL A 120 4.12 -4.72 -11.99
N LEU A 121 3.37 -4.42 -13.04
CA LEU A 121 2.44 -5.34 -13.67
C LEU A 121 2.53 -5.20 -15.19
N ARG A 122 2.68 -6.31 -15.89
CA ARG A 122 2.66 -6.37 -17.35
C ARG A 122 1.38 -7.07 -17.82
N GLU A 123 0.61 -6.39 -18.64
CA GLU A 123 -0.50 -6.98 -19.36
C GLU A 123 0.02 -7.61 -20.66
N LEU A 124 -0.43 -8.81 -20.94
CA LEU A 124 -0.09 -9.60 -22.11
C LEU A 124 -1.35 -9.91 -22.93
N PRO A 125 -1.20 -10.31 -24.22
CA PRO A 125 -2.32 -10.83 -24.99
C PRO A 125 -3.06 -11.98 -24.28
N ASN A 126 -4.25 -12.34 -24.77
CA ASN A 126 -5.09 -13.42 -24.25
C ASN A 126 -5.51 -13.27 -22.78
N ARG A 127 -5.70 -12.04 -22.30
CA ARG A 127 -6.09 -11.76 -20.92
C ARG A 127 -5.07 -12.27 -19.88
N SER A 128 -3.83 -12.43 -20.31
CA SER A 128 -2.72 -12.82 -19.44
C SER A 128 -2.09 -11.59 -18.79
N ARG A 129 -1.54 -11.76 -17.60
CA ARG A 129 -0.79 -10.73 -16.90
C ARG A 129 0.21 -11.38 -15.94
N PHE A 130 1.29 -10.69 -15.64
CA PHE A 130 2.18 -11.04 -14.56
C PHE A 130 2.71 -9.79 -13.87
N GLY A 131 3.06 -9.92 -12.62
CA GLY A 131 3.56 -8.79 -11.85
C GLY A 131 4.36 -9.19 -10.62
N ALA A 132 4.98 -8.21 -10.01
CA ALA A 132 5.71 -8.35 -8.77
C ALA A 132 5.45 -7.16 -7.85
N ILE A 133 5.47 -7.42 -6.55
CA ILE A 133 5.32 -6.40 -5.51
C ILE A 133 6.44 -6.54 -4.49
N PHE A 134 6.93 -5.41 -4.02
CA PHE A 134 7.79 -5.28 -2.87
C PHE A 134 7.15 -4.34 -1.87
N VAL A 135 7.09 -4.74 -0.61
CA VAL A 135 6.59 -3.92 0.50
C VAL A 135 7.66 -3.89 1.57
N ASN A 136 8.00 -2.71 2.04
CA ASN A 136 8.91 -2.50 3.16
C ASN A 136 8.26 -1.61 4.21
N ARG A 137 8.36 -2.01 5.47
CA ARG A 137 8.17 -1.17 6.63
C ARG A 137 9.47 -1.17 7.43
N GLU A 138 9.95 -0.02 7.79
CA GLU A 138 11.17 0.13 8.57
C GLU A 138 10.95 1.17 9.67
N GLY A 139 11.22 0.78 10.91
CA GLY A 139 11.23 1.68 12.04
C GLY A 139 12.34 2.72 11.90
N THR A 140 12.02 3.99 12.11
CA THR A 140 12.96 5.12 11.97
C THR A 140 12.97 5.98 13.24
N GLY A 141 14.04 6.76 13.40
CA GLY A 141 14.20 7.65 14.54
C GLY A 141 14.72 6.95 15.81
N GLU A 142 14.86 7.72 16.88
CA GLU A 142 15.53 7.29 18.12
C GLU A 142 14.79 6.20 18.89
N LEU A 143 13.46 6.10 18.71
CA LEU A 143 12.64 5.10 19.40
C LEU A 143 12.57 3.76 18.64
N SER A 144 13.14 3.69 17.44
CA SER A 144 13.17 2.45 16.67
C SER A 144 14.21 1.48 17.24
N ALA A 145 13.81 0.23 17.47
CA ALA A 145 14.74 -0.82 17.77
C ALA A 145 15.62 -1.16 16.57
N GLY A 146 16.88 -1.47 16.79
CA GLY A 146 17.76 -1.94 15.72
C GLY A 146 17.20 -3.19 15.07
N GLY A 147 17.00 -3.15 13.74
CA GLY A 147 16.42 -4.27 12.97
C GLY A 147 14.88 -4.33 12.97
N ASP A 148 14.17 -3.28 13.43
CA ASP A 148 12.72 -3.21 13.30
C ASP A 148 12.32 -2.93 11.85
N HIS A 149 12.21 -4.00 11.08
CA HIS A 149 11.74 -3.94 9.68
C HIS A 149 10.87 -5.16 9.35
N ASN A 150 10.02 -4.98 8.36
CA ASN A 150 9.27 -6.04 7.74
C ASN A 150 9.32 -5.87 6.23
N ARG A 151 9.82 -6.86 5.53
CA ARG A 151 9.96 -6.85 4.07
C ARG A 151 9.19 -8.00 3.47
N THR A 152 8.32 -7.67 2.52
CA THR A 152 7.52 -8.66 1.82
C THR A 152 7.78 -8.55 0.32
N PHE A 153 8.03 -9.70 -0.29
CA PHE A 153 8.19 -9.86 -1.74
C PHE A 153 7.04 -10.73 -2.23
N GLY A 154 6.42 -10.35 -3.32
CA GLY A 154 5.37 -11.13 -3.94
C GLY A 154 5.45 -11.09 -5.46
N ALA A 155 4.98 -12.16 -6.08
CA ALA A 155 4.77 -12.22 -7.52
C ALA A 155 3.42 -12.88 -7.80
N ASP A 156 2.72 -12.42 -8.84
CA ASP A 156 1.44 -12.95 -9.27
C ASP A 156 1.38 -13.07 -10.79
N GLY A 157 0.53 -13.95 -11.23
CA GLY A 157 0.28 -14.14 -12.65
C GLY A 157 -1.10 -14.68 -12.93
N ARG A 158 -1.58 -14.31 -14.12
CA ARG A 158 -2.77 -14.88 -14.73
C ARG A 158 -2.43 -15.27 -16.15
N TRP A 159 -2.73 -16.50 -16.51
CA TRP A 159 -2.56 -17.02 -17.85
C TRP A 159 -3.92 -17.35 -18.46
N GLY A 160 -4.31 -16.63 -19.50
CA GLY A 160 -5.56 -16.90 -20.24
C GLY A 160 -5.43 -18.11 -21.12
N LEU A 161 -6.30 -19.10 -20.93
CA LEU A 161 -6.35 -20.36 -21.68
C LEU A 161 -7.56 -20.34 -22.63
N GLY A 162 -7.32 -20.06 -23.89
CA GLY A 162 -8.37 -20.00 -24.89
C GLY A 162 -9.45 -18.94 -24.55
N ARG A 163 -10.70 -19.26 -24.88
CA ARG A 163 -11.84 -18.32 -24.73
C ARG A 163 -12.38 -18.22 -23.30
N TYR A 164 -12.34 -19.29 -22.55
CA TYR A 164 -13.13 -19.41 -21.30
C TYR A 164 -12.29 -19.80 -20.08
N GLY A 165 -11.05 -20.27 -20.27
CA GLY A 165 -10.18 -20.70 -19.17
C GLY A 165 -9.19 -19.62 -18.76
N ALA A 166 -8.79 -19.66 -17.49
CA ALA A 166 -7.63 -18.93 -16.97
C ALA A 166 -7.01 -19.71 -15.82
N LEU A 167 -5.69 -19.65 -15.71
CA LEU A 167 -4.94 -20.10 -14.56
C LEU A 167 -4.40 -18.87 -13.83
N GLU A 168 -4.66 -18.77 -12.54
CA GLU A 168 -4.16 -17.70 -11.69
C GLU A 168 -3.36 -18.28 -10.52
N GLY A 169 -2.34 -17.55 -10.11
CA GLY A 169 -1.54 -17.93 -8.95
C GLY A 169 -0.68 -16.79 -8.47
N TYR A 170 -0.26 -16.90 -7.22
CA TYR A 170 0.70 -15.98 -6.61
C TYR A 170 1.63 -16.72 -5.65
N LEU A 171 2.74 -16.07 -5.34
CA LEU A 171 3.65 -16.48 -4.28
C LEU A 171 4.12 -15.24 -3.53
N ALA A 172 4.32 -15.39 -2.23
CA ALA A 172 4.81 -14.30 -1.40
C ALA A 172 5.72 -14.83 -0.29
N LYS A 173 6.67 -13.99 0.13
CA LYS A 173 7.58 -14.26 1.23
C LYS A 173 7.77 -13.00 2.06
N THR A 174 7.69 -13.14 3.38
CA THR A 174 7.96 -12.08 4.35
C THR A 174 9.21 -12.41 5.16
N SER A 175 10.00 -11.42 5.48
CA SER A 175 11.20 -11.51 6.32
C SER A 175 11.28 -10.34 7.30
#